data_e5f84f4f9e2bf42e5cbf48e7c72e895f
#
_entry.id   e5f84f4f9e2bf42e5cbf48e7c72e895f
#
_cell.length_a   1.000
_cell.length_b   1.000
_cell.length_c   1.000
_cell.angle_alpha   90.00
_cell.angle_beta   90.00
_cell.angle_gamma   90.00
#
_symmetry.space_group_name_H-M   'P 1'
#
loop_
_entity.id
_entity.type
_entity.pdbx_description
1 polymer ?
#
loop_
_entity_poly.entity_id
_entity_poly.type
_entity_poly.pdbx_seq_one_letter_code
_entity_poly.pdbx_strand_id
1 'polypeptide(L)'
;MRTLRSFLALGVLALAFCFSFTGCGSGKQASASADGIETREVVLPDGYRVVAEIKVTAADLTRGMMYRTELAPGRGMLFVHSVAKKYPYWMANCKIPLDIVWMNLQKEVVEISPNTPPCPSGGQDCPRYGGNFDASWVLELGAGEAAKHKVAVGSRIQF
;
A
#
# COMPACT_ATOMS: atom_id res chain seq x y z
N MET A 1 10.13 -33.51 83.00
CA MET A 1 11.30 -34.26 82.47
C MET A 1 11.03 -34.61 81.02
N ARG A 2 12.00 -34.38 80.18
CA ARG A 2 12.14 -34.79 78.74
C ARG A 2 11.29 -34.14 77.74
N THR A 3 11.96 -33.22 77.11
CA THR A 3 11.82 -32.53 75.86
C THR A 3 11.78 -33.48 74.66
N LEU A 4 10.89 -33.23 73.71
CA LEU A 4 11.04 -33.75 72.34
C LEU A 4 10.83 -32.63 71.36
N ARG A 5 11.92 -32.31 70.67
CA ARG A 5 11.98 -31.32 69.56
C ARG A 5 11.46 -31.93 68.29
N SER A 6 10.46 -31.30 67.65
CA SER A 6 10.07 -31.61 66.28
C SER A 6 10.46 -30.48 65.42
N PHE A 7 11.32 -30.69 64.43
CA PHE A 7 11.72 -29.80 63.40
C PHE A 7 10.62 -29.75 62.32
N LEU A 8 9.97 -28.63 62.13
CA LEU A 8 9.15 -28.37 60.95
C LEU A 8 10.03 -27.78 59.86
N ALA A 9 10.20 -28.54 58.78
CA ALA A 9 10.83 -28.06 57.55
C ALA A 9 9.83 -27.22 56.78
N LEU A 10 10.14 -25.93 56.58
CA LEU A 10 9.40 -25.01 55.73
C LEU A 10 9.83 -25.21 54.29
N GLY A 11 8.97 -25.88 53.50
CA GLY A 11 9.16 -25.96 52.06
C GLY A 11 8.69 -24.65 51.38
N VAL A 12 9.64 -23.87 50.86
CA VAL A 12 9.34 -22.70 50.05
C VAL A 12 9.04 -23.17 48.63
N LEU A 13 7.76 -23.13 48.25
CA LEU A 13 7.30 -23.40 46.88
C LEU A 13 7.43 -22.11 46.07
N ALA A 14 8.48 -21.97 45.26
CA ALA A 14 8.67 -20.87 44.32
C ALA A 14 7.75 -21.08 43.10
N LEU A 15 6.63 -20.35 43.06
CA LEU A 15 5.82 -20.23 41.85
C LEU A 15 6.55 -19.34 40.85
N ALA A 16 7.14 -19.94 39.81
CA ALA A 16 7.62 -19.23 38.63
C ALA A 16 6.44 -18.81 37.81
N PHE A 17 6.11 -17.49 37.86
CA PHE A 17 5.10 -16.87 37.00
C PHE A 17 5.74 -16.62 35.64
N CYS A 18 5.57 -17.56 34.70
CA CYS A 18 5.91 -17.31 33.29
C CYS A 18 4.94 -16.30 32.70
N PHE A 19 5.36 -15.03 32.65
CA PHE A 19 4.70 -14.01 31.82
C PHE A 19 5.01 -14.30 30.35
N SER A 20 4.09 -15.00 29.67
CA SER A 20 4.11 -15.11 28.22
C SER A 20 3.64 -13.79 27.63
N PHE A 21 4.57 -12.92 27.23
CA PHE A 21 4.29 -11.76 26.40
C PHE A 21 3.99 -12.24 24.97
N THR A 22 2.72 -12.50 24.66
CA THR A 22 2.25 -12.63 23.29
C THR A 22 2.05 -11.23 22.72
N GLY A 23 3.14 -10.62 22.26
CA GLY A 23 3.10 -9.40 21.46
C GLY A 23 2.67 -9.74 20.04
N CYS A 24 1.37 -9.74 19.74
CA CYS A 24 0.87 -9.72 18.37
C CYS A 24 1.02 -8.31 17.80
N GLY A 25 2.22 -7.98 17.32
CA GLY A 25 2.45 -6.85 16.44
C GLY A 25 2.13 -7.27 15.01
N SER A 26 0.90 -7.05 14.53
CA SER A 26 0.58 -7.14 13.10
C SER A 26 1.21 -5.97 12.34
N GLY A 27 2.51 -6.01 12.17
CA GLY A 27 3.20 -5.21 11.15
C GLY A 27 2.82 -5.78 9.79
N LYS A 28 2.02 -5.06 9.00
CA LYS A 28 1.81 -5.38 7.58
C LYS A 28 3.15 -5.26 6.87
N GLN A 29 3.82 -6.38 6.66
CA GLN A 29 5.09 -6.43 5.94
C GLN A 29 4.85 -6.28 4.45
N ALA A 30 5.68 -5.47 3.78
CA ALA A 30 5.83 -5.53 2.34
C ALA A 30 6.32 -6.94 1.98
N SER A 31 5.67 -7.59 1.02
CA SER A 31 6.08 -8.89 0.52
C SER A 31 6.77 -8.71 -0.84
N ALA A 32 7.92 -9.35 -1.03
CA ALA A 32 8.52 -9.46 -2.35
C ALA A 32 7.84 -10.60 -3.11
N SER A 33 7.45 -10.36 -4.37
CA SER A 33 7.03 -11.40 -5.29
C SER A 33 8.23 -12.26 -5.71
N ALA A 34 7.99 -13.45 -6.32
CA ALA A 34 9.04 -14.37 -6.77
C ALA A 34 10.06 -13.74 -7.74
N ASP A 35 9.71 -12.66 -8.39
CA ASP A 35 10.50 -11.83 -9.32
C ASP A 35 11.25 -10.67 -8.64
N GLY A 36 11.27 -10.61 -7.29
CA GLY A 36 11.98 -9.56 -6.54
C GLY A 36 11.29 -8.20 -6.54
N ILE A 37 10.06 -8.09 -7.04
CA ILE A 37 9.29 -6.85 -7.04
C ILE A 37 8.65 -6.66 -5.67
N GLU A 38 8.96 -5.55 -5.01
CA GLU A 38 8.31 -5.18 -3.76
C GLU A 38 6.83 -4.87 -4.01
N THR A 39 5.95 -5.50 -3.23
CA THR A 39 4.50 -5.32 -3.34
C THR A 39 3.88 -4.99 -2.00
N ARG A 40 2.72 -4.34 -2.04
CA ARG A 40 1.92 -4.05 -0.86
C ARG A 40 0.45 -4.34 -1.12
N GLU A 41 -0.20 -4.90 -0.13
CA GLU A 41 -1.64 -5.02 -0.15
C GLU A 41 -2.28 -3.64 0.12
N VAL A 42 -3.16 -3.24 -0.78
CA VAL A 42 -3.97 -2.02 -0.71
C VAL A 42 -5.43 -2.44 -0.58
N VAL A 43 -6.12 -1.93 0.43
CA VAL A 43 -7.54 -2.22 0.66
C VAL A 43 -8.37 -1.00 0.25
N LEU A 44 -9.24 -1.21 -0.73
CA LEU A 44 -10.15 -0.20 -1.27
C LEU A 44 -11.39 -0.01 -0.37
N PRO A 45 -12.18 1.07 -0.55
CA PRO A 45 -13.27 1.43 0.36
C PRO A 45 -14.34 0.36 0.58
N ASP A 46 -14.57 -0.51 -0.39
CA ASP A 46 -15.52 -1.64 -0.30
C ASP A 46 -14.89 -2.92 0.32
N GLY A 47 -13.62 -2.87 0.72
CA GLY A 47 -12.87 -4.00 1.27
C GLY A 47 -12.14 -4.84 0.21
N TYR A 48 -12.24 -4.50 -1.08
CA TYR A 48 -11.51 -5.20 -2.14
C TYR A 48 -9.99 -5.01 -1.95
N ARG A 49 -9.24 -6.09 -2.17
CA ARG A 49 -7.77 -6.11 -1.97
C ARG A 49 -7.04 -6.09 -3.29
N VAL A 50 -6.13 -5.15 -3.42
CA VAL A 50 -5.24 -4.99 -4.56
C VAL A 50 -3.81 -5.26 -4.12
N VAL A 51 -3.08 -6.11 -4.83
CA VAL A 51 -1.63 -6.28 -4.65
C VAL A 51 -0.94 -5.28 -5.57
N ALA A 52 -0.47 -4.18 -5.00
CA ALA A 52 0.17 -3.10 -5.73
C ALA A 52 1.70 -3.22 -5.69
N GLU A 53 2.35 -3.10 -6.84
CA GLU A 53 3.80 -2.93 -6.94
C GLU A 53 4.21 -1.57 -6.38
N ILE A 54 5.23 -1.53 -5.53
CA ILE A 54 5.72 -0.28 -4.95
C ILE A 54 6.77 0.35 -5.87
N LYS A 55 6.65 1.65 -6.09
CA LYS A 55 7.58 2.46 -6.89
C LYS A 55 8.06 3.64 -6.05
N VAL A 56 9.38 3.67 -5.78
CA VAL A 56 10.01 4.68 -4.90
C VAL A 56 11.18 5.39 -5.55
N THR A 57 11.90 4.75 -6.49
CA THR A 57 13.06 5.37 -7.14
C THR A 57 12.62 6.29 -8.28
N ALA A 58 13.42 7.31 -8.60
CA ALA A 58 13.11 8.21 -9.70
C ALA A 58 12.90 7.48 -11.04
N ALA A 59 13.68 6.42 -11.29
CA ALA A 59 13.54 5.57 -12.48
C ALA A 59 12.21 4.83 -12.49
N ASP A 60 11.81 4.25 -11.36
CA ASP A 60 10.54 3.52 -11.22
C ASP A 60 9.34 4.47 -11.34
N LEU A 61 9.41 5.65 -10.69
CA LEU A 61 8.37 6.68 -10.77
C LEU A 61 8.17 7.16 -12.21
N THR A 62 9.26 7.23 -13.00
CA THR A 62 9.18 7.62 -14.42
C THR A 62 8.62 6.50 -15.28
N ARG A 63 9.05 5.25 -15.05
CA ARG A 63 8.66 4.10 -15.85
C ARG A 63 7.20 3.69 -15.64
N GLY A 64 6.75 3.63 -14.38
CA GLY A 64 5.38 3.24 -14.05
C GLY A 64 4.86 2.03 -14.83
N MET A 65 3.68 2.20 -15.43
CA MET A 65 2.99 1.17 -16.24
C MET A 65 3.41 1.15 -17.71
N MET A 66 4.47 1.87 -18.11
CA MET A 66 4.93 1.89 -19.51
C MET A 66 5.14 0.49 -20.07
N TYR A 67 4.76 0.30 -21.33
CA TYR A 67 4.91 -0.92 -22.14
C TYR A 67 4.09 -2.12 -21.69
N ARG A 68 3.33 -2.03 -20.59
CA ARG A 68 2.43 -3.11 -20.15
C ARG A 68 1.22 -3.19 -21.08
N THR A 69 0.91 -4.41 -21.49
CA THR A 69 -0.21 -4.72 -22.36
C THR A 69 -1.45 -5.18 -21.60
N GLU A 70 -1.27 -5.49 -20.31
CA GLU A 70 -2.34 -5.92 -19.41
C GLU A 70 -2.04 -5.56 -17.95
N LEU A 71 -3.07 -5.48 -17.14
CA LEU A 71 -3.02 -5.44 -15.69
C LEU A 71 -4.08 -6.40 -15.16
N ALA A 72 -3.62 -7.49 -14.56
CA ALA A 72 -4.52 -8.54 -14.06
C ALA A 72 -5.48 -7.99 -12.97
N PRO A 73 -6.69 -8.52 -12.84
CA PRO A 73 -7.60 -8.14 -11.75
C PRO A 73 -6.93 -8.27 -10.38
N GLY A 74 -7.18 -7.33 -9.50
CA GLY A 74 -6.56 -7.28 -8.17
C GLY A 74 -5.08 -6.88 -8.17
N ARG A 75 -4.55 -6.37 -9.28
CA ARG A 75 -3.20 -5.82 -9.38
C ARG A 75 -3.25 -4.30 -9.54
N GLY A 76 -2.18 -3.65 -9.12
CA GLY A 76 -2.03 -2.20 -9.22
C GLY A 76 -0.58 -1.78 -9.07
N MET A 77 -0.35 -0.47 -9.07
CA MET A 77 0.96 0.13 -8.83
C MET A 77 0.82 1.31 -7.87
N LEU A 78 1.61 1.32 -6.81
CA LEU A 78 1.61 2.34 -5.77
C LEU A 78 2.92 3.13 -5.83
N PHE A 79 2.81 4.38 -6.22
CA PHE A 79 3.91 5.33 -6.26
C PHE A 79 4.01 6.05 -4.93
N VAL A 80 5.23 6.13 -4.41
CA VAL A 80 5.55 6.74 -3.13
C VAL A 80 6.41 7.97 -3.36
N HIS A 81 5.87 9.13 -3.06
CA HIS A 81 6.59 10.39 -3.15
C HIS A 81 7.12 10.80 -1.79
N SER A 82 8.41 11.12 -1.70
CA SER A 82 9.07 11.52 -0.46
C SER A 82 8.60 12.88 0.09
N VAL A 83 8.04 13.71 -0.77
CA VAL A 83 7.53 15.05 -0.44
C VAL A 83 6.14 15.20 -1.02
N ALA A 84 5.20 15.72 -0.23
CA ALA A 84 3.87 16.07 -0.72
C ALA A 84 3.96 17.26 -1.67
N LYS A 85 3.54 17.06 -2.92
CA LYS A 85 3.50 18.08 -3.98
C LYS A 85 2.41 17.77 -4.99
N LYS A 86 2.19 18.71 -5.91
CA LYS A 86 1.40 18.50 -7.11
C LYS A 86 2.18 17.67 -8.11
N TYR A 87 1.72 16.44 -8.37
CA TYR A 87 2.36 15.49 -9.27
C TYR A 87 1.44 15.21 -10.46
N PRO A 88 1.53 15.95 -11.57
CA PRO A 88 0.81 15.58 -12.79
C PRO A 88 1.42 14.31 -13.38
N TYR A 89 0.56 13.35 -13.73
CA TYR A 89 0.94 12.09 -14.36
C TYR A 89 0.68 12.14 -15.87
N TRP A 90 1.28 11.25 -16.60
CA TRP A 90 1.10 11.08 -18.04
C TRP A 90 1.01 9.60 -18.39
N MET A 91 0.45 9.33 -19.55
CA MET A 91 0.27 7.97 -20.05
C MET A 91 1.28 7.62 -21.16
N ALA A 92 2.45 8.28 -21.18
CA ALA A 92 3.50 8.05 -22.17
C ALA A 92 3.88 6.56 -22.20
N ASN A 93 3.92 5.98 -23.41
CA ASN A 93 4.20 4.55 -23.63
C ASN A 93 3.27 3.56 -22.88
N CYS A 94 2.23 4.01 -22.22
CA CYS A 94 1.21 3.12 -21.69
C CYS A 94 0.37 2.55 -22.83
N LYS A 95 0.00 1.27 -22.74
CA LYS A 95 -0.77 0.57 -23.77
C LYS A 95 -2.19 0.22 -23.28
N ILE A 96 -2.44 0.39 -22.01
CA ILE A 96 -3.73 0.11 -21.36
C ILE A 96 -4.28 1.36 -20.69
N PRO A 97 -5.60 1.55 -20.66
CA PRO A 97 -6.20 2.65 -19.91
C PRO A 97 -6.14 2.36 -18.41
N LEU A 98 -6.02 3.42 -17.59
CA LEU A 98 -5.85 3.33 -16.15
C LEU A 98 -6.79 4.28 -15.40
N ASP A 99 -7.14 3.92 -14.17
CA ASP A 99 -7.60 4.87 -13.17
C ASP A 99 -6.40 5.32 -12.35
N ILE A 100 -6.17 6.63 -12.25
CA ILE A 100 -5.08 7.21 -11.48
C ILE A 100 -5.68 7.92 -10.27
N VAL A 101 -5.24 7.55 -9.07
CA VAL A 101 -5.81 8.00 -7.79
C VAL A 101 -4.72 8.67 -6.96
N TRP A 102 -4.82 9.98 -6.73
CA TRP A 102 -3.90 10.74 -5.88
C TRP A 102 -4.40 10.76 -4.45
N MET A 103 -3.50 10.56 -3.50
CA MET A 103 -3.79 10.55 -2.07
C MET A 103 -2.81 11.43 -1.31
N ASN A 104 -3.32 12.13 -0.29
CA ASN A 104 -2.52 12.91 0.63
C ASN A 104 -1.71 12.00 1.59
N LEU A 105 -0.95 12.61 2.51
CA LEU A 105 -0.15 11.87 3.50
C LEU A 105 -0.99 10.97 4.41
N GLN A 106 -2.26 11.34 4.68
CA GLN A 106 -3.22 10.57 5.47
C GLN A 106 -3.90 9.44 4.67
N LYS A 107 -3.48 9.24 3.39
CA LYS A 107 -4.05 8.25 2.46
C LYS A 107 -5.51 8.51 2.11
N GLU A 108 -5.93 9.75 2.21
CA GLU A 108 -7.22 10.21 1.74
C GLU A 108 -7.12 10.60 0.27
N VAL A 109 -8.05 10.17 -0.54
CA VAL A 109 -8.12 10.47 -1.97
C VAL A 109 -8.42 11.95 -2.17
N VAL A 110 -7.52 12.65 -2.84
CA VAL A 110 -7.66 14.09 -3.13
C VAL A 110 -8.03 14.35 -4.58
N GLU A 111 -7.73 13.42 -5.49
CA GLU A 111 -8.02 13.55 -6.91
C GLU A 111 -8.08 12.16 -7.57
N ILE A 112 -8.88 12.05 -8.65
CA ILE A 112 -8.97 10.84 -9.47
C ILE A 112 -9.03 11.25 -10.95
N SER A 113 -8.24 10.61 -11.79
CA SER A 113 -8.41 10.61 -13.25
C SER A 113 -8.91 9.22 -13.67
N PRO A 114 -10.22 9.06 -13.89
CA PRO A 114 -10.80 7.77 -14.25
C PRO A 114 -10.63 7.49 -15.75
N ASN A 115 -10.48 6.22 -16.11
CA ASN A 115 -10.39 5.76 -17.50
C ASN A 115 -9.39 6.56 -18.34
N THR A 116 -8.25 6.91 -17.73
CA THR A 116 -7.20 7.71 -18.38
C THR A 116 -6.68 6.97 -19.62
N PRO A 117 -6.80 7.52 -20.83
CA PRO A 117 -6.50 6.77 -22.04
C PRO A 117 -5.00 6.59 -22.25
N PRO A 118 -4.57 5.51 -22.92
CA PRO A 118 -3.18 5.30 -23.32
C PRO A 118 -2.65 6.45 -24.19
N CYS A 119 -1.33 6.70 -24.10
CA CYS A 119 -0.62 7.57 -25.02
C CYS A 119 0.58 6.81 -25.62
N PRO A 120 0.37 6.04 -26.69
CA PRO A 120 1.40 5.15 -27.24
C PRO A 120 2.54 5.88 -27.95
N SER A 121 2.38 7.15 -28.30
CA SER A 121 3.40 7.97 -28.98
C SER A 121 4.66 8.17 -28.12
N GLY A 122 4.56 8.00 -26.80
CA GLY A 122 5.70 8.08 -25.89
C GLY A 122 6.37 9.43 -25.77
N GLY A 123 5.79 10.44 -26.40
CA GLY A 123 6.42 11.74 -26.59
C GLY A 123 5.97 12.81 -25.60
N GLN A 124 6.53 14.01 -25.80
CA GLN A 124 6.18 15.21 -25.02
C GLN A 124 4.73 15.66 -25.26
N ASP A 125 4.11 15.20 -26.35
CA ASP A 125 2.73 15.52 -26.73
C ASP A 125 1.67 14.75 -25.91
N CYS A 126 2.09 13.84 -25.01
CA CYS A 126 1.15 13.15 -24.15
C CYS A 126 0.53 14.12 -23.14
N PRO A 127 -0.81 14.10 -23.00
CA PRO A 127 -1.49 14.93 -22.02
C PRO A 127 -1.00 14.64 -20.59
N ARG A 128 -1.11 15.66 -19.74
CA ARG A 128 -0.90 15.53 -18.30
C ARG A 128 -2.24 15.44 -17.59
N TYR A 129 -2.33 14.58 -16.62
CA TYR A 129 -3.53 14.30 -15.85
C TYR A 129 -3.29 14.57 -14.37
N GLY A 130 -4.26 15.11 -13.68
CA GLY A 130 -4.22 15.38 -12.24
C GLY A 130 -3.12 16.34 -11.81
N GLY A 131 -2.69 16.20 -10.55
CA GLY A 131 -1.67 17.07 -9.96
C GLY A 131 -2.22 18.44 -9.59
N ASN A 132 -3.51 18.58 -9.34
CA ASN A 132 -4.13 19.83 -8.88
C ASN A 132 -4.00 20.00 -7.36
N PHE A 133 -3.80 18.90 -6.63
CA PHE A 133 -3.67 18.83 -5.17
C PHE A 133 -2.34 18.22 -4.76
N ASP A 134 -1.87 18.55 -3.56
CA ASP A 134 -0.66 17.93 -3.00
C ASP A 134 -0.95 16.47 -2.65
N ALA A 135 -0.12 15.58 -3.17
CA ALA A 135 -0.20 14.14 -2.94
C ALA A 135 1.14 13.58 -2.47
N SER A 136 1.10 12.55 -1.63
CA SER A 136 2.26 11.76 -1.21
C SER A 136 2.22 10.36 -1.82
N TRP A 137 1.05 9.92 -2.29
CA TRP A 137 0.83 8.60 -2.86
C TRP A 137 -0.01 8.73 -4.12
N VAL A 138 0.33 7.90 -5.11
CA VAL A 138 -0.52 7.76 -6.31
C VAL A 138 -0.72 6.26 -6.55
N LEU A 139 -1.98 5.84 -6.71
CA LEU A 139 -2.34 4.46 -7.00
C LEU A 139 -2.86 4.38 -8.43
N GLU A 140 -2.24 3.54 -9.25
CA GLU A 140 -2.73 3.19 -10.58
C GLU A 140 -3.43 1.83 -10.52
N LEU A 141 -4.65 1.81 -11.07
CA LEU A 141 -5.51 0.64 -11.20
C LEU A 141 -5.91 0.46 -12.66
N GLY A 142 -6.43 -0.71 -13.03
CA GLY A 142 -7.09 -0.86 -14.33
C GLY A 142 -8.27 0.09 -14.46
N ALA A 143 -8.55 0.54 -15.68
CA ALA A 143 -9.64 1.48 -15.94
C ALA A 143 -11.00 0.94 -15.45
N GLY A 144 -11.75 1.77 -14.75
CA GLY A 144 -13.05 1.45 -14.16
C GLY A 144 -12.99 0.79 -12.78
N GLU A 145 -11.82 0.30 -12.33
CA GLU A 145 -11.69 -0.37 -11.02
C GLU A 145 -11.92 0.60 -9.85
N ALA A 146 -11.54 1.86 -9.97
CA ALA A 146 -11.80 2.86 -8.92
C ALA A 146 -13.31 3.02 -8.66
N ALA A 147 -14.09 3.21 -9.71
CA ALA A 147 -15.55 3.36 -9.59
C ALA A 147 -16.22 2.07 -9.11
N LYS A 148 -15.81 0.93 -9.66
CA LYS A 148 -16.31 -0.41 -9.27
C LYS A 148 -16.13 -0.68 -7.79
N HIS A 149 -15.00 -0.26 -7.21
CA HIS A 149 -14.65 -0.47 -5.81
C HIS A 149 -14.88 0.77 -4.92
N LYS A 150 -15.79 1.65 -5.35
CA LYS A 150 -16.27 2.82 -4.56
C LYS A 150 -15.17 3.79 -4.14
N VAL A 151 -14.08 3.87 -4.90
CA VAL A 151 -13.04 4.88 -4.68
C VAL A 151 -13.56 6.23 -5.17
N ALA A 152 -13.64 7.19 -4.27
CA ALA A 152 -14.09 8.56 -4.53
C ALA A 152 -13.17 9.55 -3.81
N VAL A 153 -13.19 10.82 -4.23
CA VAL A 153 -12.52 11.90 -3.49
C VAL A 153 -13.06 11.94 -2.05
N GLY A 154 -12.17 12.01 -1.07
CA GLY A 154 -12.47 11.89 0.35
C GLY A 154 -12.44 10.44 0.89
N SER A 155 -12.41 9.42 0.03
CA SER A 155 -12.23 8.03 0.49
C SER A 155 -10.86 7.84 1.13
N ARG A 156 -10.78 6.99 2.16
CA ARG A 156 -9.50 6.59 2.76
C ARG A 156 -9.10 5.20 2.27
N ILE A 157 -7.91 5.10 1.72
CA ILE A 157 -7.28 3.86 1.26
C ILE A 157 -6.39 3.31 2.38
N GLN A 158 -6.36 1.99 2.57
CA GLN A 158 -5.54 1.34 3.62
C GLN A 158 -4.41 0.53 2.96
N PHE A 159 -3.19 0.68 3.50
CA PHE A 159 -2.01 -0.12 3.09
C PHE A 159 -0.86 0.03 4.06
#